data_740523f8a7b565e6f783b6a44851a138
#
_entry.id   740523f8a7b565e6f783b6a44851a138
#
_cell.length_a   1.000
_cell.length_b   1.000
_cell.length_c   1.000
_cell.angle_alpha   90.00
_cell.angle_beta   90.00
_cell.angle_gamma   90.00
#
_symmetry.space_group_name_H-M   'P 1'
#
loop_
_entity.id
_entity.type
_entity.pdbx_description
1 polymer ?
#
loop_
_entity_poly.entity_id
_entity_poly.type
_entity_poly.pdbx_seq_one_letter_code
_entity_poly.pdbx_strand_id
1 'polypeptide(L)'
;GLSSRVNRMMTEASTSISGPLSGYFDSVQGVSADPTSSASREGMLQSARSLAARFQTQQRQLNELETETNQQISAEVGEINQLTTQIARLNDEIVRLQASGQPPNDLMDQRDQAIQALSAKIGVTTTDQGDGALNVFTTGGLNLVLGKNTQTLTASSDALRPERLQLSLTSPAGPISLGESAVSGTLAGLFAVRREVIDPAAIQLGRTAIGIVESYNAQNREGVDLYGNLGGDIFANIDPAVRANSANTGTSTLSASINDLGSLTGRDILMSFDGANWSARSAATGDAMSLTGTGTPADPFIVEGVAIELGGGAAAAGDNFLIRPTADAARQMSVVMTDPNRIAAALPVRIEADLGNTGNGTLGPIQVSNAADPNLQATVTIEFTAVGQYTVNGGGPFAYTSGQTIAVNGWQFTLSGDPAIGDEFVISAMPANASDNGNARELAALDGANVFSSGTQSLMGSVSQMTSSIGSTARQASMALDAQSALDEQLQLERESVSGVNLDEEAANLLKFQQAYQAAAQIIAIASENFQALLAAARS
;
A
#
# COMPACT_ATOMS: atom_id res chain seq x y z
N GLY A 1 -10.57 -12.26 -10.27
CA GLY A 1 -9.16 -12.20 -9.92
C GLY A 1 -8.88 -11.48 -8.60
N LEU A 2 -7.60 -11.37 -8.21
CA LEU A 2 -7.15 -10.77 -6.95
C LEU A 2 -7.62 -9.30 -6.80
N SER A 3 -7.48 -8.48 -7.85
CA SER A 3 -7.94 -7.07 -7.83
C SER A 3 -9.41 -6.92 -7.48
N SER A 4 -10.28 -7.80 -8.01
CA SER A 4 -11.71 -7.77 -7.69
C SER A 4 -11.99 -8.15 -6.23
N ARG A 5 -11.15 -9.01 -5.63
CA ARG A 5 -11.26 -9.38 -4.20
C ARG A 5 -10.89 -8.20 -3.31
N VAL A 6 -9.79 -7.50 -3.60
CA VAL A 6 -9.41 -6.27 -2.87
C VAL A 6 -10.50 -5.21 -3.00
N ASN A 7 -11.02 -5.00 -4.22
CA ASN A 7 -12.09 -4.03 -4.44
C ASN A 7 -13.34 -4.37 -3.59
N ARG A 8 -13.81 -5.62 -3.61
CA ARG A 8 -14.96 -6.03 -2.77
C ARG A 8 -14.68 -5.80 -1.28
N MET A 9 -13.52 -6.21 -0.79
CA MET A 9 -13.13 -6.03 0.60
C MET A 9 -13.22 -4.57 1.06
N MET A 10 -12.83 -3.63 0.19
CA MET A 10 -12.80 -2.20 0.50
C MET A 10 -14.13 -1.48 0.28
N THR A 11 -15.00 -2.01 -0.59
CA THR A 11 -16.24 -1.33 -1.01
C THR A 11 -17.50 -1.88 -0.37
N GLU A 12 -17.55 -3.19 -0.03
CA GLU A 12 -18.73 -3.77 0.59
C GLU A 12 -18.96 -3.24 2.00
N ALA A 13 -20.18 -2.81 2.30
CA ALA A 13 -20.55 -2.21 3.59
C ALA A 13 -20.22 -3.11 4.80
N SER A 14 -20.30 -4.43 4.63
CA SER A 14 -20.00 -5.42 5.67
C SER A 14 -18.52 -5.53 6.01
N THR A 15 -17.63 -5.18 5.06
CA THR A 15 -16.18 -5.33 5.20
C THR A 15 -15.44 -4.01 5.25
N SER A 16 -15.96 -2.92 4.68
CA SER A 16 -15.31 -1.61 4.63
C SER A 16 -15.08 -0.99 6.00
N ILE A 17 -14.16 -0.03 6.08
CA ILE A 17 -13.90 0.75 7.30
C ILE A 17 -14.85 1.93 7.46
N SER A 18 -15.58 2.32 6.41
CA SER A 18 -16.43 3.52 6.41
C SER A 18 -17.51 3.46 7.48
N GLY A 19 -18.22 2.33 7.61
CA GLY A 19 -19.25 2.15 8.63
C GLY A 19 -18.73 2.25 10.07
N PRO A 20 -17.73 1.46 10.47
CA PRO A 20 -17.10 1.58 11.78
C PRO A 20 -16.48 2.96 12.06
N LEU A 21 -15.92 3.63 11.06
CA LEU A 21 -15.38 4.99 11.21
C LEU A 21 -16.48 6.00 11.47
N SER A 22 -17.57 5.97 10.70
CA SER A 22 -18.75 6.82 10.94
C SER A 22 -19.34 6.54 12.31
N GLY A 23 -19.50 5.27 12.71
CA GLY A 23 -19.98 4.92 14.05
C GLY A 23 -19.08 5.39 15.18
N TYR A 24 -17.77 5.48 14.96
CA TYR A 24 -16.85 6.08 15.91
C TYR A 24 -17.09 7.60 16.03
N PHE A 25 -17.20 8.32 14.91
CA PHE A 25 -17.51 9.75 14.90
C PHE A 25 -18.84 10.04 15.60
N ASP A 26 -19.88 9.27 15.29
CA ASP A 26 -21.19 9.41 15.96
C ASP A 26 -21.08 9.21 17.48
N SER A 27 -20.24 8.28 17.93
CA SER A 27 -20.03 8.03 19.36
C SER A 27 -19.26 9.16 20.05
N VAL A 28 -18.32 9.80 19.36
CA VAL A 28 -17.62 11.02 19.84
C VAL A 28 -18.60 12.18 19.96
N GLN A 29 -19.50 12.36 19.00
CA GLN A 29 -20.60 13.33 19.08
C GLN A 29 -21.51 13.07 20.30
N GLY A 30 -21.75 11.79 20.62
CA GLY A 30 -22.50 11.39 21.82
C GLY A 30 -21.83 11.86 23.12
N VAL A 31 -20.49 11.77 23.23
CA VAL A 31 -19.74 12.31 24.38
C VAL A 31 -19.77 13.84 24.39
N SER A 32 -19.70 14.48 23.23
CA SER A 32 -19.80 15.95 23.11
C SER A 32 -21.18 16.48 23.56
N ALA A 33 -22.25 15.72 23.29
CA ALA A 33 -23.61 16.08 23.70
C ALA A 33 -23.87 15.87 25.22
N ASP A 34 -23.30 14.80 25.81
CA ASP A 34 -23.43 14.49 27.23
C ASP A 34 -22.06 14.01 27.79
N PRO A 35 -21.20 14.95 28.17
CA PRO A 35 -19.81 14.65 28.55
C PRO A 35 -19.68 13.91 29.89
N THR A 36 -20.72 13.92 30.74
CA THR A 36 -20.72 13.22 32.04
C THR A 36 -21.36 11.84 31.98
N SER A 37 -21.99 11.48 30.86
CA SER A 37 -22.66 10.19 30.69
C SER A 37 -21.65 9.05 30.58
N SER A 38 -21.70 8.13 31.55
CA SER A 38 -20.88 6.91 31.49
C SER A 38 -21.24 6.02 30.30
N ALA A 39 -22.51 6.01 29.88
CA ALA A 39 -22.95 5.26 28.70
C ALA A 39 -22.37 5.81 27.38
N SER A 40 -22.36 7.14 27.19
CA SER A 40 -21.76 7.78 26.01
C SER A 40 -20.26 7.52 25.95
N ARG A 41 -19.56 7.62 27.07
CA ARG A 41 -18.12 7.37 27.18
C ARG A 41 -17.74 5.91 26.90
N GLU A 42 -18.46 4.96 27.50
CA GLU A 42 -18.26 3.52 27.21
C GLU A 42 -18.59 3.21 25.76
N GLY A 43 -19.67 3.81 25.21
CA GLY A 43 -20.03 3.69 23.79
C GLY A 43 -18.92 4.15 22.86
N MET A 44 -18.26 5.26 23.17
CA MET A 44 -17.11 5.77 22.40
C MET A 44 -15.93 4.79 22.43
N LEU A 45 -15.55 4.27 23.59
CA LEU A 45 -14.45 3.29 23.69
C LEU A 45 -14.80 1.98 22.97
N GLN A 46 -16.05 1.53 23.04
CA GLN A 46 -16.50 0.34 22.32
C GLN A 46 -16.47 0.54 20.80
N SER A 47 -16.88 1.71 20.32
CA SER A 47 -16.78 2.06 18.90
C SER A 47 -15.34 2.17 18.45
N ALA A 48 -14.44 2.73 19.26
CA ALA A 48 -13.00 2.77 19.00
C ALA A 48 -12.40 1.35 18.88
N ARG A 49 -12.77 0.43 19.79
CA ARG A 49 -12.34 -0.98 19.75
C ARG A 49 -12.84 -1.68 18.48
N SER A 50 -14.10 -1.44 18.10
CA SER A 50 -14.70 -2.00 16.89
C SER A 50 -13.99 -1.49 15.62
N LEU A 51 -13.66 -0.20 15.60
CA LEU A 51 -12.89 0.43 14.51
C LEU A 51 -11.50 -0.18 14.40
N ALA A 52 -10.75 -0.26 15.51
CA ALA A 52 -9.43 -0.87 15.54
C ALA A 52 -9.45 -2.34 15.04
N ALA A 53 -10.42 -3.13 15.52
CA ALA A 53 -10.60 -4.51 15.07
C ALA A 53 -10.88 -4.62 13.55
N ARG A 54 -11.60 -3.66 12.97
CA ARG A 54 -11.86 -3.58 11.53
C ARG A 54 -10.57 -3.30 10.75
N PHE A 55 -9.77 -2.32 11.17
CA PHE A 55 -8.46 -2.04 10.58
C PHE A 55 -7.54 -3.26 10.60
N GLN A 56 -7.42 -3.91 11.76
CA GLN A 56 -6.64 -5.14 11.90
C GLN A 56 -7.13 -6.26 10.98
N THR A 57 -8.44 -6.41 10.83
CA THR A 57 -9.02 -7.44 9.95
C THR A 57 -8.69 -7.18 8.48
N GLN A 58 -8.84 -5.93 8.02
CA GLN A 58 -8.48 -5.57 6.65
C GLN A 58 -6.99 -5.75 6.38
N GLN A 59 -6.12 -5.37 7.33
CA GLN A 59 -4.68 -5.58 7.18
C GLN A 59 -4.34 -7.07 7.07
N ARG A 60 -4.96 -7.95 7.87
CA ARG A 60 -4.76 -9.40 7.74
C ARG A 60 -5.17 -9.92 6.36
N GLN A 61 -6.31 -9.47 5.84
CA GLN A 61 -6.78 -9.87 4.51
C GLN A 61 -5.84 -9.41 3.40
N LEU A 62 -5.26 -8.20 3.49
CA LEU A 62 -4.23 -7.73 2.55
C LEU A 62 -2.97 -8.59 2.62
N ASN A 63 -2.51 -8.95 3.82
CA ASN A 63 -1.35 -9.81 4.01
C ASN A 63 -1.60 -11.25 3.48
N GLU A 64 -2.81 -11.77 3.61
CA GLU A 64 -3.22 -13.07 3.02
C GLU A 64 -3.17 -13.00 1.49
N LEU A 65 -3.64 -11.90 0.88
CA LEU A 65 -3.58 -11.70 -0.57
C LEU A 65 -2.15 -11.54 -1.07
N GLU A 66 -1.26 -10.90 -0.31
CA GLU A 66 0.16 -10.84 -0.64
C GLU A 66 0.81 -12.22 -0.57
N THR A 67 0.49 -13.01 0.46
CA THR A 67 0.97 -14.40 0.59
C THR A 67 0.49 -15.27 -0.57
N GLU A 68 -0.78 -15.18 -0.95
CA GLU A 68 -1.35 -15.89 -2.10
C GLU A 68 -0.66 -15.48 -3.40
N THR A 69 -0.40 -14.17 -3.59
CA THR A 69 0.33 -13.65 -4.76
C THR A 69 1.74 -14.24 -4.82
N ASN A 70 2.47 -14.32 -3.71
CA ASN A 70 3.79 -14.93 -3.65
C ASN A 70 3.76 -16.44 -3.98
N GLN A 71 2.73 -17.16 -3.51
CA GLN A 71 2.54 -18.58 -3.85
C GLN A 71 2.31 -18.76 -5.36
N GLN A 72 1.48 -17.90 -5.97
CA GLN A 72 1.23 -17.92 -7.41
C GLN A 72 2.51 -17.58 -8.19
N ILE A 73 3.29 -16.57 -7.77
CA ILE A 73 4.59 -16.25 -8.38
C ILE A 73 5.54 -17.47 -8.33
N SER A 74 5.62 -18.15 -7.19
CA SER A 74 6.48 -19.33 -7.06
C SER A 74 6.03 -20.49 -7.96
N ALA A 75 4.74 -20.72 -8.09
CA ALA A 75 4.17 -21.73 -8.99
C ALA A 75 4.47 -21.40 -10.45
N GLU A 76 4.24 -20.15 -10.88
CA GLU A 76 4.54 -19.69 -12.24
C GLU A 76 6.03 -19.84 -12.58
N VAL A 77 6.93 -19.50 -11.65
CA VAL A 77 8.38 -19.70 -11.81
C VAL A 77 8.71 -21.19 -12.00
N GLY A 78 8.07 -22.07 -11.25
CA GLY A 78 8.23 -23.52 -11.41
C GLY A 78 7.81 -24.01 -12.79
N GLU A 79 6.66 -23.58 -13.29
CA GLU A 79 6.15 -23.94 -14.61
C GLU A 79 7.01 -23.34 -15.75
N ILE A 80 7.48 -22.09 -15.60
CA ILE A 80 8.42 -21.47 -16.54
C ILE A 80 9.69 -22.33 -16.69
N ASN A 81 10.29 -22.77 -15.57
CA ASN A 81 11.48 -23.62 -15.59
C ASN A 81 11.23 -24.98 -16.23
N GLN A 82 10.05 -25.56 -16.06
CA GLN A 82 9.66 -26.81 -16.74
C GLN A 82 9.57 -26.60 -18.26
N LEU A 83 8.91 -25.52 -18.70
CA LEU A 83 8.76 -25.21 -20.13
C LEU A 83 10.12 -24.89 -20.78
N THR A 84 10.99 -24.12 -20.14
CA THR A 84 12.34 -23.83 -20.68
C THR A 84 13.17 -25.10 -20.82
N THR A 85 13.08 -26.01 -19.85
CA THR A 85 13.74 -27.32 -19.91
C THR A 85 13.19 -28.20 -21.04
N GLN A 86 11.87 -28.19 -21.23
CA GLN A 86 11.21 -28.91 -22.33
C GLN A 86 11.66 -28.36 -23.70
N ILE A 87 11.69 -27.04 -23.87
CA ILE A 87 12.13 -26.38 -25.10
C ILE A 87 13.59 -26.71 -25.40
N ALA A 88 14.47 -26.67 -24.41
CA ALA A 88 15.89 -27.02 -24.58
C ALA A 88 16.08 -28.48 -25.00
N ARG A 89 15.31 -29.41 -24.45
CA ARG A 89 15.33 -30.83 -24.85
C ARG A 89 14.82 -31.01 -26.27
N LEU A 90 13.71 -30.36 -26.63
CA LEU A 90 13.16 -30.40 -28.00
C LEU A 90 14.15 -29.82 -29.02
N ASN A 91 14.84 -28.70 -28.69
CA ASN A 91 15.90 -28.16 -29.51
C ASN A 91 17.01 -29.20 -29.78
N ASP A 92 17.51 -29.88 -28.76
CA ASP A 92 18.57 -30.91 -28.92
C ASP A 92 18.10 -32.09 -29.76
N GLU A 93 16.85 -32.52 -29.63
CA GLU A 93 16.28 -33.59 -30.44
C GLU A 93 16.07 -33.17 -31.90
N ILE A 94 15.58 -31.94 -32.16
CA ILE A 94 15.37 -31.37 -33.50
C ILE A 94 16.70 -31.25 -34.23
N VAL A 95 17.74 -30.67 -33.60
CA VAL A 95 19.09 -30.53 -34.23
C VAL A 95 19.65 -31.88 -34.63
N ARG A 96 19.53 -32.90 -33.76
CA ARG A 96 20.02 -34.26 -34.08
C ARG A 96 19.29 -34.90 -35.27
N LEU A 97 17.97 -34.75 -35.35
CA LEU A 97 17.17 -35.35 -36.43
C LEU A 97 17.32 -34.59 -37.73
N GLN A 98 17.40 -33.26 -37.73
CA GLN A 98 17.69 -32.47 -38.95
C GLN A 98 19.06 -32.82 -39.55
N ALA A 99 20.07 -33.07 -38.71
CA ALA A 99 21.38 -33.55 -39.18
C ALA A 99 21.28 -34.91 -39.93
N SER A 100 20.25 -35.72 -39.70
CA SER A 100 19.99 -36.97 -40.41
C SER A 100 19.17 -36.84 -41.71
N GLY A 101 18.76 -35.61 -42.06
CA GLY A 101 18.11 -35.28 -43.36
C GLY A 101 16.59 -35.37 -43.38
N GLN A 102 15.92 -35.60 -42.24
CA GLN A 102 14.47 -35.57 -42.12
C GLN A 102 14.00 -34.45 -41.16
N PRO A 103 13.16 -33.49 -41.60
CA PRO A 103 12.61 -32.46 -40.71
C PRO A 103 11.62 -33.10 -39.72
N PRO A 104 11.87 -32.98 -38.38
CA PRO A 104 11.03 -33.53 -37.35
C PRO A 104 9.84 -32.59 -37.02
N ASN A 105 8.88 -32.48 -37.95
CA ASN A 105 7.78 -31.48 -37.81
C ASN A 105 6.99 -31.66 -36.51
N ASP A 106 6.72 -32.88 -36.08
CA ASP A 106 6.02 -33.13 -34.82
C ASP A 106 6.74 -32.55 -33.57
N LEU A 107 8.08 -32.59 -33.57
CA LEU A 107 8.86 -32.02 -32.47
C LEU A 107 8.93 -30.48 -32.56
N MET A 108 8.93 -29.95 -33.77
CA MET A 108 8.87 -28.51 -34.01
C MET A 108 7.51 -27.96 -33.52
N ASP A 109 6.39 -28.63 -33.83
CA ASP A 109 5.07 -28.25 -33.35
C ASP A 109 4.97 -28.32 -31.82
N GLN A 110 5.51 -29.36 -31.18
CA GLN A 110 5.58 -29.47 -29.73
C GLN A 110 6.41 -28.34 -29.09
N ARG A 111 7.52 -27.97 -29.72
CA ARG A 111 8.36 -26.85 -29.27
C ARG A 111 7.60 -25.52 -29.37
N ASP A 112 6.93 -25.28 -30.47
CA ASP A 112 6.17 -24.05 -30.70
C ASP A 112 5.01 -23.92 -29.72
N GLN A 113 4.33 -25.03 -29.39
CA GLN A 113 3.33 -25.07 -28.32
C GLN A 113 3.95 -24.74 -26.95
N ALA A 114 5.13 -25.29 -26.63
CA ALA A 114 5.82 -24.99 -25.38
C ALA A 114 6.28 -23.52 -25.31
N ILE A 115 6.74 -22.93 -26.42
CA ILE A 115 7.10 -21.51 -26.53
C ILE A 115 5.85 -20.63 -26.34
N GLN A 116 4.73 -20.99 -26.95
CA GLN A 116 3.46 -20.26 -26.78
C GLN A 116 3.00 -20.29 -25.32
N ALA A 117 3.04 -21.46 -24.67
CA ALA A 117 2.73 -21.59 -23.26
C ALA A 117 3.67 -20.77 -22.36
N LEU A 118 4.98 -20.75 -22.68
CA LEU A 118 5.97 -19.95 -21.98
C LEU A 118 5.72 -18.44 -22.18
N SER A 119 5.37 -18.03 -23.40
CA SER A 119 5.08 -16.62 -23.72
C SER A 119 3.87 -16.09 -22.94
N ALA A 120 2.85 -16.91 -22.71
CA ALA A 120 1.70 -16.53 -21.88
C ALA A 120 2.11 -16.25 -20.41
N LYS A 121 3.15 -16.93 -19.92
CA LYS A 121 3.60 -16.83 -18.52
C LYS A 121 4.58 -15.68 -18.26
N ILE A 122 5.58 -15.50 -19.15
CA ILE A 122 6.66 -14.51 -18.92
C ILE A 122 6.89 -13.57 -20.10
N GLY A 123 6.23 -13.84 -21.23
CA GLY A 123 6.48 -13.13 -22.51
C GLY A 123 7.90 -13.32 -23.00
N VAL A 124 8.02 -13.90 -24.18
CA VAL A 124 9.32 -14.24 -24.75
C VAL A 124 9.47 -13.81 -26.21
N THR A 125 10.72 -13.66 -26.65
CA THR A 125 11.12 -13.52 -28.04
C THR A 125 12.03 -14.68 -28.41
N THR A 126 11.96 -15.14 -29.66
CA THR A 126 12.76 -16.26 -30.13
C THR A 126 13.68 -15.82 -31.27
N THR A 127 14.85 -16.46 -31.40
CA THR A 127 15.79 -16.25 -32.46
C THR A 127 16.29 -17.61 -32.96
N ASP A 128 16.23 -17.84 -34.26
CA ASP A 128 16.75 -19.06 -34.90
C ASP A 128 18.29 -19.07 -34.85
N GLN A 129 18.88 -20.22 -34.46
CA GLN A 129 20.33 -20.43 -34.39
C GLN A 129 20.92 -20.89 -35.73
N GLY A 130 20.08 -21.24 -36.71
CA GLY A 130 20.48 -21.68 -38.06
C GLY A 130 20.76 -23.18 -38.16
N ASP A 131 20.72 -23.92 -37.05
CA ASP A 131 20.86 -25.38 -36.97
C ASP A 131 19.54 -26.11 -36.62
N GLY A 132 18.43 -25.34 -36.57
CA GLY A 132 17.11 -25.82 -36.18
C GLY A 132 16.78 -25.59 -34.69
N ALA A 133 17.72 -25.19 -33.87
CA ALA A 133 17.46 -24.76 -32.51
C ALA A 133 16.92 -23.32 -32.43
N LEU A 134 16.02 -23.06 -31.53
CA LEU A 134 15.56 -21.70 -31.19
C LEU A 134 16.14 -21.26 -29.84
N ASN A 135 16.72 -20.07 -29.82
CA ASN A 135 17.05 -19.37 -28.58
C ASN A 135 15.82 -18.62 -28.09
N VAL A 136 15.59 -18.61 -26.77
CA VAL A 136 14.44 -17.96 -26.13
C VAL A 136 14.93 -16.94 -25.14
N PHE A 137 14.46 -15.70 -25.26
CA PHE A 137 14.80 -14.57 -24.40
C PHE A 137 13.53 -14.00 -23.78
N THR A 138 13.62 -13.43 -22.59
CA THR A 138 12.56 -12.58 -22.05
C THR A 138 12.38 -11.34 -22.91
N THR A 139 11.27 -10.64 -22.81
CA THR A 139 11.05 -9.33 -23.46
C THR A 139 12.08 -8.29 -23.00
N GLY A 140 12.71 -8.45 -21.83
CA GLY A 140 13.84 -7.65 -21.35
C GLY A 140 15.21 -8.06 -21.90
N GLY A 141 15.28 -9.03 -22.84
CA GLY A 141 16.51 -9.45 -23.51
C GLY A 141 17.39 -10.44 -22.73
N LEU A 142 16.91 -10.97 -21.60
CA LEU A 142 17.64 -11.98 -20.84
C LEU A 142 17.36 -13.38 -21.41
N ASN A 143 18.42 -14.18 -21.59
CA ASN A 143 18.29 -15.52 -22.14
C ASN A 143 17.66 -16.49 -21.14
N LEU A 144 16.64 -17.23 -21.57
CA LEU A 144 16.06 -18.35 -20.85
C LEU A 144 16.55 -19.69 -21.39
N VAL A 145 16.66 -19.80 -22.72
CA VAL A 145 17.14 -20.99 -23.43
C VAL A 145 18.14 -20.55 -24.51
N LEU A 146 19.33 -21.17 -24.51
CA LEU A 146 20.35 -21.04 -25.57
C LEU A 146 20.66 -22.43 -26.13
N GLY A 147 20.08 -22.73 -27.30
CA GLY A 147 20.15 -24.07 -27.87
C GLY A 147 19.59 -25.10 -26.92
N LYS A 148 20.45 -25.99 -26.38
CA LYS A 148 20.10 -27.03 -25.39
C LYS A 148 20.28 -26.61 -23.93
N ASN A 149 20.82 -25.43 -23.65
CA ASN A 149 21.13 -24.96 -22.31
C ASN A 149 20.03 -24.02 -21.80
N THR A 150 19.67 -24.15 -20.53
CA THR A 150 18.68 -23.31 -19.86
C THR A 150 19.31 -22.49 -18.74
N GLN A 151 18.75 -21.30 -18.49
CA GLN A 151 18.98 -20.57 -17.24
C GLN A 151 17.76 -20.75 -16.34
N THR A 152 18.03 -21.00 -15.06
CA THR A 152 16.97 -21.21 -14.07
C THR A 152 16.49 -19.88 -13.53
N LEU A 153 15.18 -19.63 -13.63
CA LEU A 153 14.52 -18.54 -12.96
C LEU A 153 14.26 -18.92 -11.50
N THR A 154 14.59 -18.04 -10.57
CA THR A 154 14.37 -18.26 -9.13
C THR A 154 13.54 -17.12 -8.55
N ALA A 155 12.65 -17.45 -7.62
CA ALA A 155 11.94 -16.51 -6.77
C ALA A 155 12.53 -16.61 -5.36
N SER A 156 13.09 -15.53 -4.85
CA SER A 156 13.71 -15.45 -3.53
C SER A 156 13.18 -14.26 -2.75
N SER A 157 13.23 -14.32 -1.43
CA SER A 157 12.82 -13.21 -0.58
C SER A 157 13.69 -11.96 -0.83
N ASP A 158 13.05 -10.81 -0.84
CA ASP A 158 13.71 -9.51 -0.89
C ASP A 158 14.48 -9.23 0.41
N ALA A 159 15.69 -8.67 0.31
CA ALA A 159 16.57 -8.45 1.45
C ALA A 159 16.01 -7.44 2.48
N LEU A 160 15.23 -6.46 2.02
CA LEU A 160 14.60 -5.43 2.86
C LEU A 160 13.14 -5.75 3.20
N ARG A 161 12.50 -6.59 2.36
CA ARG A 161 11.10 -7.02 2.50
C ARG A 161 11.02 -8.54 2.39
N PRO A 162 11.44 -9.29 3.42
CA PRO A 162 11.49 -10.75 3.36
C PRO A 162 10.11 -11.41 3.12
N GLU A 163 9.04 -10.68 3.37
CA GLU A 163 7.66 -11.07 3.02
C GLU A 163 7.36 -11.03 1.52
N ARG A 164 8.26 -10.48 0.68
CA ARG A 164 8.10 -10.35 -0.77
C ARG A 164 9.07 -11.22 -1.53
N LEU A 165 8.62 -11.72 -2.66
CA LEU A 165 9.47 -12.40 -3.62
C LEU A 165 9.95 -11.43 -4.68
N GLN A 166 11.22 -11.54 -5.01
CA GLN A 166 11.90 -10.96 -6.16
C GLN A 166 12.40 -12.06 -7.08
N LEU A 167 12.58 -11.73 -8.35
CA LEU A 167 13.04 -12.67 -9.35
C LEU A 167 14.53 -12.50 -9.63
N SER A 168 15.21 -13.61 -9.86
CA SER A 168 16.58 -13.62 -10.37
C SER A 168 16.79 -14.79 -11.34
N LEU A 169 17.69 -14.58 -12.30
CA LEU A 169 18.19 -15.66 -13.16
C LEU A 169 19.52 -16.17 -12.62
N THR A 170 19.67 -17.48 -12.55
CA THR A 170 20.93 -18.10 -12.18
C THR A 170 21.93 -17.97 -13.32
N SER A 171 23.05 -17.30 -13.08
CA SER A 171 24.16 -17.13 -14.02
C SER A 171 25.45 -17.71 -13.43
N PRO A 172 26.43 -18.16 -14.26
CA PRO A 172 27.74 -18.57 -13.78
C PRO A 172 28.49 -17.48 -13.00
N ALA A 173 28.15 -16.21 -13.24
CA ALA A 173 28.72 -15.06 -12.52
C ALA A 173 27.95 -14.69 -11.24
N GLY A 174 26.90 -15.43 -10.91
CA GLY A 174 26.00 -15.18 -9.78
C GLY A 174 24.57 -14.86 -10.23
N PRO A 175 23.63 -14.73 -9.30
CA PRO A 175 22.23 -14.42 -9.61
C PRO A 175 22.11 -13.00 -10.20
N ILE A 176 21.39 -12.88 -11.30
CA ILE A 176 21.04 -11.60 -11.95
C ILE A 176 19.62 -11.25 -11.53
N SER A 177 19.44 -10.18 -10.76
CA SER A 177 18.11 -9.70 -10.36
C SER A 177 17.33 -9.25 -11.59
N LEU A 178 16.07 -9.70 -11.69
CA LEU A 178 15.10 -9.23 -12.68
C LEU A 178 14.19 -8.20 -12.04
N GLY A 179 14.22 -6.98 -12.57
CA GLY A 179 13.19 -6.00 -12.24
C GLY A 179 11.81 -6.46 -12.73
N GLU A 180 10.77 -6.07 -12.04
CA GLU A 180 9.39 -6.41 -12.41
C GLU A 180 9.00 -5.97 -13.83
N SER A 181 9.65 -4.90 -14.34
CA SER A 181 9.49 -4.40 -15.72
C SER A 181 10.15 -5.26 -16.81
N ALA A 182 11.01 -6.21 -16.43
CA ALA A 182 11.71 -7.10 -17.37
C ALA A 182 10.89 -8.34 -17.74
N VAL A 183 9.72 -8.50 -17.15
CA VAL A 183 8.81 -9.63 -17.38
C VAL A 183 7.46 -9.14 -17.91
N SER A 184 6.76 -10.01 -18.63
CA SER A 184 5.41 -9.80 -19.13
C SER A 184 4.54 -11.04 -18.86
N GLY A 185 3.38 -11.14 -19.48
CA GLY A 185 2.47 -12.29 -19.26
C GLY A 185 1.87 -12.35 -17.86
N THR A 186 1.48 -13.57 -17.43
CA THR A 186 0.84 -13.80 -16.13
C THR A 186 1.70 -13.34 -14.97
N LEU A 187 3.02 -13.54 -15.05
CA LEU A 187 3.96 -13.15 -13.99
C LEU A 187 4.00 -11.64 -13.77
N ALA A 188 4.03 -10.85 -14.86
CA ALA A 188 3.91 -9.38 -14.78
C ALA A 188 2.57 -8.95 -14.19
N GLY A 189 1.48 -9.66 -14.53
CA GLY A 189 0.15 -9.41 -13.96
C GLY A 189 0.11 -9.60 -12.45
N LEU A 190 0.80 -10.60 -11.91
CA LEU A 190 0.91 -10.82 -10.46
C LEU A 190 1.67 -9.69 -9.76
N PHE A 191 2.78 -9.22 -10.34
CA PHE A 191 3.51 -8.07 -9.82
C PHE A 191 2.71 -6.77 -9.93
N ALA A 192 1.97 -6.58 -11.02
CA ALA A 192 1.10 -5.42 -11.20
C ALA A 192 -0.02 -5.38 -10.15
N VAL A 193 -0.67 -6.50 -9.84
CA VAL A 193 -1.68 -6.57 -8.76
C VAL A 193 -1.07 -6.16 -7.42
N ARG A 194 0.14 -6.62 -7.10
CA ARG A 194 0.85 -6.23 -5.88
C ARG A 194 1.11 -4.72 -5.86
N ARG A 195 1.76 -4.18 -6.89
CA ARG A 195 2.18 -2.78 -6.98
C ARG A 195 1.03 -1.80 -7.11
N GLU A 196 -0.03 -2.15 -7.84
CA GLU A 196 -1.09 -1.21 -8.22
C GLU A 196 -2.36 -1.35 -7.38
N VAL A 197 -2.52 -2.46 -6.65
CA VAL A 197 -3.73 -2.73 -5.87
C VAL A 197 -3.41 -2.99 -4.40
N ILE A 198 -2.58 -4.00 -4.09
CA ILE A 198 -2.33 -4.41 -2.70
C ILE A 198 -1.55 -3.35 -1.94
N ASP A 199 -0.44 -2.86 -2.51
CA ASP A 199 0.42 -1.86 -1.87
C ASP A 199 -0.28 -0.53 -1.63
N PRO A 200 -0.96 0.09 -2.63
CA PRO A 200 -1.70 1.31 -2.40
C PRO A 200 -2.82 1.15 -1.38
N ALA A 201 -3.52 -0.01 -1.36
CA ALA A 201 -4.54 -0.29 -0.37
C ALA A 201 -3.96 -0.34 1.05
N ALA A 202 -2.83 -1.04 1.24
CA ALA A 202 -2.15 -1.14 2.53
C ALA A 202 -1.59 0.21 3.00
N ILE A 203 -1.00 1.00 2.09
CA ILE A 203 -0.49 2.34 2.38
C ILE A 203 -1.62 3.26 2.85
N GLN A 204 -2.72 3.31 2.12
CA GLN A 204 -3.84 4.20 2.46
C GLN A 204 -4.57 3.75 3.74
N LEU A 205 -4.73 2.44 3.92
CA LEU A 205 -5.29 1.87 5.15
C LEU A 205 -4.43 2.26 6.37
N GLY A 206 -3.12 2.08 6.29
CA GLY A 206 -2.19 2.43 7.35
C GLY A 206 -2.11 3.92 7.61
N ARG A 207 -2.10 4.75 6.53
CA ARG A 207 -2.12 6.21 6.64
C ARG A 207 -3.38 6.71 7.37
N THR A 208 -4.54 6.13 7.05
CA THR A 208 -5.80 6.48 7.73
C THR A 208 -5.77 6.06 9.21
N ALA A 209 -5.22 4.88 9.52
CA ALA A 209 -5.06 4.43 10.92
C ALA A 209 -4.18 5.40 11.72
N ILE A 210 -3.02 5.81 11.17
CA ILE A 210 -2.13 6.79 11.80
C ILE A 210 -2.87 8.12 12.01
N GLY A 211 -3.58 8.61 10.99
CA GLY A 211 -4.32 9.86 11.10
C GLY A 211 -5.36 9.86 12.20
N ILE A 212 -6.09 8.76 12.39
CA ILE A 212 -7.05 8.61 13.48
C ILE A 212 -6.30 8.60 14.82
N VAL A 213 -5.28 7.77 14.97
CA VAL A 213 -4.53 7.61 16.22
C VAL A 213 -3.91 8.94 16.65
N GLU A 214 -3.14 9.57 15.77
CA GLU A 214 -2.45 10.82 16.08
C GLU A 214 -3.42 11.97 16.38
N SER A 215 -4.46 12.16 15.53
CA SER A 215 -5.40 13.27 15.73
C SER A 215 -6.19 13.13 17.02
N TYR A 216 -6.75 11.93 17.30
CA TYR A 216 -7.56 11.73 18.50
C TYR A 216 -6.75 11.69 19.79
N ASN A 217 -5.54 11.11 19.77
CA ASN A 217 -4.63 11.16 20.92
C ASN A 217 -4.17 12.60 21.21
N ALA A 218 -3.76 13.34 20.18
CA ALA A 218 -3.34 14.73 20.33
C ALA A 218 -4.47 15.58 20.94
N GLN A 219 -5.68 15.49 20.38
CA GLN A 219 -6.81 16.28 20.88
C GLN A 219 -7.23 15.83 22.30
N ASN A 220 -7.20 14.53 22.60
CA ASN A 220 -7.56 14.07 23.95
C ASN A 220 -6.58 14.57 25.02
N ARG A 221 -5.27 14.73 24.67
CA ARG A 221 -4.26 15.30 25.58
C ARG A 221 -4.47 16.80 25.88
N GLU A 222 -5.22 17.52 25.05
CA GLU A 222 -5.52 18.94 25.23
C GLU A 222 -6.65 19.20 26.26
N GLY A 223 -7.41 18.18 26.63
CA GLY A 223 -8.51 18.29 27.59
C GLY A 223 -8.20 17.71 28.95
N VAL A 224 -9.22 17.67 29.79
CA VAL A 224 -9.21 16.98 31.11
C VAL A 224 -10.34 15.96 31.20
N ASP A 225 -10.05 14.89 31.93
CA ASP A 225 -10.96 13.78 32.23
C ASP A 225 -11.94 14.11 33.38
N LEU A 226 -12.83 13.18 33.69
CA LEU A 226 -13.78 13.36 34.82
C LEU A 226 -13.11 13.42 36.22
N TYR A 227 -11.84 13.05 36.31
CA TYR A 227 -11.07 13.17 37.54
C TYR A 227 -10.34 14.52 37.66
N GLY A 228 -10.38 15.36 36.62
CA GLY A 228 -9.67 16.63 36.52
C GLY A 228 -8.21 16.50 36.11
N ASN A 229 -7.80 15.32 35.63
CA ASN A 229 -6.44 15.10 35.09
C ASN A 229 -6.40 15.36 33.58
N LEU A 230 -5.23 15.79 33.10
CA LEU A 230 -4.99 15.91 31.65
C LEU A 230 -5.22 14.56 30.94
N GLY A 231 -5.77 14.60 29.75
CA GLY A 231 -6.07 13.44 28.93
C GLY A 231 -4.80 12.70 28.51
N GLY A 232 -4.93 11.38 28.44
CA GLY A 232 -3.91 10.48 27.91
C GLY A 232 -4.28 9.94 26.53
N ASP A 233 -3.56 8.94 26.08
CA ASP A 233 -3.82 8.31 24.80
C ASP A 233 -5.07 7.44 24.81
N ILE A 234 -5.91 7.57 23.81
CA ILE A 234 -7.05 6.68 23.54
C ILE A 234 -6.56 5.42 22.85
N PHE A 235 -5.73 5.59 21.84
CA PHE A 235 -5.12 4.53 21.04
C PHE A 235 -3.64 4.37 21.36
N ALA A 236 -3.09 3.18 21.13
CA ALA A 236 -1.64 2.95 21.15
C ALA A 236 -0.97 3.77 20.05
N ASN A 237 0.17 4.36 20.37
CA ASN A 237 0.98 5.05 19.35
C ASN A 237 1.42 4.07 18.27
N ILE A 238 1.52 4.54 17.03
CA ILE A 238 1.92 3.77 15.88
C ILE A 238 3.27 4.29 15.39
N ASP A 239 4.30 3.46 15.52
CA ASP A 239 5.64 3.81 15.06
C ASP A 239 5.90 3.21 13.67
N PRO A 240 6.54 3.99 12.75
CA PRO A 240 7.02 3.48 11.48
C PRO A 240 7.97 2.30 11.65
N ALA A 241 7.80 1.25 10.84
CA ALA A 241 8.73 0.12 10.86
C ALA A 241 10.06 0.50 10.19
N VAL A 242 11.18 0.23 10.86
CA VAL A 242 12.53 0.44 10.32
C VAL A 242 13.21 -0.92 10.17
N ARG A 243 13.78 -1.21 9.00
CA ARG A 243 14.50 -2.46 8.70
C ARG A 243 15.88 -2.15 8.11
N ALA A 244 16.91 -2.65 8.75
CA ALA A 244 18.27 -2.63 8.20
C ALA A 244 18.43 -3.72 7.13
N ASN A 245 19.19 -3.44 6.08
CA ASN A 245 19.57 -4.45 5.10
C ASN A 245 20.53 -5.45 5.77
N SER A 246 20.33 -6.74 5.51
CA SER A 246 21.20 -7.81 6.03
C SER A 246 22.64 -7.74 5.51
N ALA A 247 22.89 -7.01 4.43
CA ALA A 247 24.21 -6.78 3.86
C ALA A 247 24.92 -5.54 4.44
N ASN A 248 24.29 -4.79 5.34
CA ASN A 248 24.92 -3.66 6.01
C ASN A 248 26.16 -4.12 6.79
N THR A 249 27.24 -3.34 6.70
CA THR A 249 28.49 -3.60 7.40
C THR A 249 28.74 -2.67 8.58
N GLY A 250 28.03 -1.55 8.64
CA GLY A 250 27.99 -0.66 9.79
C GLY A 250 27.15 -1.19 10.94
N THR A 251 27.21 -0.49 12.06
CA THR A 251 26.47 -0.83 13.30
C THR A 251 25.39 0.20 13.63
N SER A 252 25.16 1.18 12.74
CA SER A 252 24.15 2.22 12.95
C SER A 252 22.75 1.61 13.04
N THR A 253 21.94 2.18 13.92
CA THR A 253 20.50 1.92 14.01
C THR A 253 19.73 3.19 13.69
N LEU A 254 18.52 3.06 13.16
CA LEU A 254 17.63 4.16 12.91
C LEU A 254 16.31 3.91 13.66
N SER A 255 15.71 4.98 14.17
CA SER A 255 14.32 5.01 14.64
C SER A 255 13.53 6.02 13.80
N ALA A 256 12.22 5.84 13.73
CA ALA A 256 11.36 6.73 12.98
C ALA A 256 10.06 6.97 13.75
N SER A 257 9.52 8.18 13.63
CA SER A 257 8.24 8.59 14.19
C SER A 257 7.46 9.46 13.19
N ILE A 258 6.16 9.60 13.39
CA ILE A 258 5.35 10.50 12.59
C ILE A 258 5.55 11.93 13.11
N ASN A 259 5.95 12.83 12.22
CA ASN A 259 6.21 14.24 12.55
C ASN A 259 5.09 15.16 12.06
N ASP A 260 4.57 14.92 10.86
CA ASP A 260 3.53 15.76 10.25
C ASP A 260 2.58 14.92 9.39
N LEU A 261 1.32 14.84 9.81
CA LEU A 261 0.26 14.14 9.07
C LEU A 261 -0.04 14.81 7.72
N GLY A 262 0.06 16.13 7.65
CA GLY A 262 -0.19 16.89 6.44
C GLY A 262 0.75 16.52 5.30
N SER A 263 2.00 16.25 5.61
CA SER A 263 3.03 15.84 4.66
C SER A 263 3.18 14.33 4.50
N LEU A 264 2.50 13.54 5.33
CA LEU A 264 2.61 12.08 5.33
C LEU A 264 2.01 11.47 4.05
N THR A 265 2.86 10.99 3.13
CA THR A 265 2.44 10.27 1.93
C THR A 265 2.22 8.78 2.18
N GLY A 266 2.94 8.21 3.12
CA GLY A 266 2.93 6.79 3.47
C GLY A 266 3.82 5.92 2.58
N ARG A 267 4.54 6.50 1.61
CA ARG A 267 5.47 5.77 0.76
C ARG A 267 6.63 5.20 1.58
N ASP A 268 7.10 4.01 1.19
CA ASP A 268 8.29 3.41 1.79
C ASP A 268 9.55 4.18 1.37
N ILE A 269 10.41 4.50 2.35
CA ILE A 269 11.60 5.34 2.20
C ILE A 269 12.83 4.44 2.31
N LEU A 270 13.71 4.49 1.31
CA LEU A 270 15.01 3.86 1.36
C LEU A 270 16.05 4.92 1.76
N MET A 271 16.55 4.80 3.00
CA MET A 271 17.68 5.60 3.48
C MET A 271 18.99 4.90 3.15
N SER A 272 19.94 5.63 2.56
CA SER A 272 21.25 5.09 2.16
C SER A 272 22.37 6.02 2.63
N PHE A 273 23.47 5.42 3.10
CA PHE A 273 24.68 6.15 3.51
C PHE A 273 25.81 5.90 2.51
N ASP A 274 26.39 6.96 1.93
CA ASP A 274 27.46 6.86 0.91
C ASP A 274 28.87 6.82 1.50
N GLY A 275 29.00 6.89 2.82
CA GLY A 275 30.26 7.02 3.57
C GLY A 275 30.52 8.44 4.10
N ALA A 276 29.73 9.44 3.64
CA ALA A 276 29.81 10.81 4.10
C ALA A 276 28.42 11.39 4.40
N ASN A 277 27.44 11.10 3.54
CA ASN A 277 26.11 11.69 3.60
C ASN A 277 25.00 10.64 3.57
N TRP A 278 23.90 10.97 4.23
CA TRP A 278 22.64 10.24 4.10
C TRP A 278 21.83 10.76 2.92
N SER A 279 21.13 9.88 2.26
CA SER A 279 20.17 10.21 1.19
C SER A 279 18.90 9.39 1.36
N ALA A 280 17.77 9.96 0.91
CA ALA A 280 16.47 9.29 0.92
C ALA A 280 15.95 9.11 -0.50
N ARG A 281 15.39 7.93 -0.79
CA ARG A 281 14.76 7.60 -2.07
C ARG A 281 13.45 6.86 -1.84
N SER A 282 12.53 6.96 -2.78
CA SER A 282 11.36 6.08 -2.81
C SER A 282 11.80 4.63 -3.03
N ALA A 283 11.45 3.74 -2.12
CA ALA A 283 11.77 2.33 -2.26
C ALA A 283 11.06 1.64 -3.43
N ALA A 284 9.96 2.22 -3.94
CA ALA A 284 9.19 1.68 -5.04
C ALA A 284 9.72 2.12 -6.42
N THR A 285 10.10 3.42 -6.56
CA THR A 285 10.48 4.01 -7.86
C THR A 285 11.97 4.32 -7.96
N GLY A 286 12.69 4.41 -6.84
CA GLY A 286 14.08 4.84 -6.79
C GLY A 286 14.28 6.36 -6.88
N ASP A 287 13.19 7.13 -7.04
CA ASP A 287 13.25 8.59 -7.13
C ASP A 287 13.78 9.21 -5.84
N ALA A 288 14.60 10.26 -5.98
CA ALA A 288 15.11 10.99 -4.83
C ALA A 288 13.99 11.68 -4.06
N MET A 289 14.04 11.60 -2.73
CA MET A 289 13.14 12.27 -1.80
C MET A 289 13.88 13.39 -1.08
N SER A 290 13.17 14.48 -0.76
CA SER A 290 13.75 15.58 0.02
C SER A 290 14.10 15.09 1.42
N LEU A 291 15.34 15.34 1.83
CA LEU A 291 15.87 15.02 3.16
C LEU A 291 16.36 16.32 3.81
N THR A 292 15.83 16.65 4.96
CA THR A 292 16.26 17.82 5.76
C THR A 292 16.63 17.37 7.17
N GLY A 293 17.35 18.22 7.93
CA GLY A 293 17.84 17.87 9.27
C GLY A 293 19.19 17.15 9.28
N THR A 294 19.67 16.83 10.47
CA THR A 294 20.97 16.18 10.70
C THR A 294 20.88 14.75 11.25
N GLY A 295 19.68 14.29 11.55
CA GLY A 295 19.41 12.95 12.09
C GLY A 295 19.65 12.84 13.60
N THR A 296 19.87 13.95 14.32
CA THR A 296 19.97 13.94 15.78
C THR A 296 18.58 14.05 16.41
N PRO A 297 18.37 13.65 17.69
CA PRO A 297 17.08 13.83 18.36
C PRO A 297 16.59 15.29 18.43
N ALA A 298 17.52 16.27 18.43
CA ALA A 298 17.17 17.69 18.41
C ALA A 298 16.87 18.23 16.99
N ASP A 299 17.36 17.56 15.95
CA ASP A 299 17.21 17.92 14.54
C ASP A 299 17.15 16.63 13.70
N PRO A 300 16.04 15.87 13.79
CA PRO A 300 15.89 14.60 13.07
C PRO A 300 15.88 14.82 11.55
N PHE A 301 16.22 13.80 10.80
CA PHE A 301 15.95 13.79 9.37
C PHE A 301 14.45 13.82 9.12
N ILE A 302 13.97 14.74 8.30
CA ILE A 302 12.57 14.82 7.90
C ILE A 302 12.41 14.42 6.44
N VAL A 303 11.56 13.40 6.20
CA VAL A 303 11.20 12.92 4.88
C VAL A 303 9.69 12.67 4.84
N GLU A 304 8.96 13.45 4.04
CA GLU A 304 7.51 13.26 3.80
C GLU A 304 6.67 13.05 5.07
N GLY A 305 6.90 13.90 6.07
CA GLY A 305 6.15 13.85 7.34
C GLY A 305 6.64 12.80 8.33
N VAL A 306 7.75 12.12 8.05
CA VAL A 306 8.40 11.16 8.94
C VAL A 306 9.68 11.78 9.50
N ALA A 307 9.84 11.76 10.81
CA ALA A 307 11.10 12.09 11.49
C ALA A 307 11.92 10.82 11.69
N ILE A 308 13.19 10.85 11.30
CA ILE A 308 14.11 9.71 11.35
C ILE A 308 15.32 10.13 12.17
N GLU A 309 15.60 9.40 13.23
CA GLU A 309 16.73 9.65 14.12
C GLU A 309 17.79 8.57 13.97
N LEU A 310 19.04 9.00 13.98
CA LEU A 310 20.19 8.11 14.04
C LEU A 310 20.35 7.64 15.50
N GLY A 311 20.27 6.33 15.67
CA GLY A 311 20.56 5.69 16.93
C GLY A 311 22.06 5.49 17.14
N GLY A 312 22.43 4.57 18.05
CA GLY A 312 23.83 4.24 18.32
C GLY A 312 24.51 3.52 17.16
N GLY A 313 25.84 3.54 17.17
CA GLY A 313 26.68 2.89 16.17
C GLY A 313 27.11 3.81 15.03
N ALA A 314 27.97 3.31 14.15
CA ALA A 314 28.47 4.04 12.98
C ALA A 314 27.94 3.39 11.70
N ALA A 315 27.46 4.22 10.76
CA ALA A 315 27.11 3.77 9.44
C ALA A 315 28.37 3.53 8.58
N ALA A 316 28.35 2.54 7.73
CA ALA A 316 29.39 2.28 6.73
C ALA A 316 28.86 2.63 5.33
N ALA A 317 29.78 2.97 4.42
CA ALA A 317 29.40 3.26 3.03
C ALA A 317 28.69 2.06 2.39
N GLY A 318 27.52 2.31 1.82
CA GLY A 318 26.65 1.30 1.23
C GLY A 318 25.57 0.75 2.17
N ASP A 319 25.54 1.15 3.43
CA ASP A 319 24.46 0.77 4.35
C ASP A 319 23.12 1.33 3.90
N ASN A 320 22.09 0.50 3.98
CA ASN A 320 20.74 0.82 3.56
C ASN A 320 19.72 0.44 4.63
N PHE A 321 18.73 1.29 4.82
CA PHE A 321 17.62 1.07 5.75
C PHE A 321 16.30 1.37 5.06
N LEU A 322 15.33 0.48 5.20
CA LEU A 322 13.97 0.68 4.72
C LEU A 322 13.09 1.18 5.86
N ILE A 323 12.55 2.38 5.70
CA ILE A 323 11.53 2.93 6.60
C ILE A 323 10.17 2.76 5.94
N ARG A 324 9.25 2.17 6.66
CA ARG A 324 7.90 1.85 6.20
C ARG A 324 6.87 2.53 7.11
N PRO A 325 6.47 3.76 6.79
CA PRO A 325 5.64 4.58 7.69
C PRO A 325 4.29 3.95 8.01
N THR A 326 3.68 3.28 7.04
CA THR A 326 2.29 2.82 7.13
C THR A 326 2.14 1.30 7.12
N ALA A 327 3.23 0.53 6.92
CA ALA A 327 3.17 -0.90 6.59
C ALA A 327 2.39 -1.76 7.57
N ASP A 328 2.57 -1.56 8.86
CA ASP A 328 1.92 -2.33 9.91
C ASP A 328 0.95 -1.47 10.75
N ALA A 329 0.71 -0.23 10.35
CA ALA A 329 -0.03 0.75 11.13
C ALA A 329 -1.45 0.27 11.48
N ALA A 330 -2.19 -0.23 10.50
CA ALA A 330 -3.53 -0.75 10.71
C ALA A 330 -3.55 -1.99 11.62
N ARG A 331 -2.49 -2.81 11.62
CA ARG A 331 -2.35 -3.96 12.53
C ARG A 331 -2.04 -3.53 13.96
N GLN A 332 -1.28 -2.45 14.12
CA GLN A 332 -0.89 -1.90 15.44
C GLN A 332 -2.02 -1.13 16.11
N MET A 333 -2.99 -0.62 15.33
CA MET A 333 -4.09 0.16 15.87
C MET A 333 -4.84 -0.62 16.96
N SER A 334 -4.81 -0.11 18.17
CA SER A 334 -5.48 -0.71 19.34
C SER A 334 -5.84 0.36 20.36
N VAL A 335 -6.89 0.13 21.14
CA VAL A 335 -7.32 1.02 22.22
C VAL A 335 -6.58 0.67 23.50
N VAL A 336 -5.84 1.63 24.06
CA VAL A 336 -5.10 1.47 25.32
C VAL A 336 -5.87 2.03 26.51
N MET A 337 -6.79 2.96 26.26
CA MET A 337 -7.65 3.51 27.30
C MET A 337 -8.66 2.46 27.77
N THR A 338 -8.62 2.13 29.05
CA THR A 338 -9.51 1.12 29.66
C THR A 338 -10.63 1.72 30.47
N ASP A 339 -10.42 2.90 31.05
CA ASP A 339 -11.41 3.62 31.86
C ASP A 339 -12.09 4.71 31.03
N PRO A 340 -13.40 4.60 30.76
CA PRO A 340 -14.13 5.59 29.97
C PRO A 340 -14.15 6.99 30.61
N ASN A 341 -13.99 7.08 31.95
CA ASN A 341 -13.93 8.37 32.64
C ASN A 341 -12.65 9.17 32.29
N ARG A 342 -11.64 8.52 31.74
CA ARG A 342 -10.40 9.16 31.29
C ARG A 342 -10.49 9.81 29.89
N ILE A 343 -11.62 9.69 29.19
CA ILE A 343 -11.86 10.51 27.99
C ILE A 343 -11.86 11.98 28.42
N ALA A 344 -11.02 12.79 27.84
CA ALA A 344 -10.86 14.19 28.19
C ALA A 344 -11.90 15.05 27.46
N ALA A 345 -13.10 15.14 28.01
CA ALA A 345 -14.20 15.86 27.38
C ALA A 345 -14.20 17.36 27.67
N ALA A 346 -13.68 17.79 28.81
CA ALA A 346 -13.65 19.18 29.25
C ALA A 346 -12.36 19.90 28.84
N LEU A 347 -12.40 21.22 28.74
CA LEU A 347 -11.19 22.05 28.64
C LEU A 347 -10.34 21.93 29.92
N PRO A 348 -9.01 22.13 29.86
CA PRO A 348 -8.13 21.96 31.03
C PRO A 348 -8.33 23.03 32.08
N VAL A 349 -8.82 24.20 31.67
CA VAL A 349 -9.06 25.35 32.53
C VAL A 349 -10.40 25.98 32.23
N ARG A 350 -10.97 26.67 33.22
CA ARG A 350 -12.12 27.55 33.07
C ARG A 350 -11.71 28.97 33.40
N ILE A 351 -12.40 29.95 32.83
CA ILE A 351 -12.23 31.36 33.10
C ILE A 351 -13.51 31.91 33.72
N GLU A 352 -13.40 32.65 34.77
CA GLU A 352 -14.52 33.29 35.49
C GLU A 352 -14.20 34.78 35.66
N ALA A 353 -15.18 35.62 35.37
CA ALA A 353 -15.14 37.03 35.73
C ALA A 353 -15.58 37.17 37.21
N ASP A 354 -14.88 37.99 37.99
CA ASP A 354 -15.28 38.28 39.35
C ASP A 354 -16.66 38.98 39.37
N LEU A 355 -17.51 38.60 40.30
CA LEU A 355 -18.86 39.17 40.47
C LEU A 355 -18.82 40.68 40.82
N GLY A 356 -17.73 41.17 41.34
CA GLY A 356 -17.48 42.60 41.64
C GLY A 356 -17.07 43.44 40.44
N ASN A 357 -16.87 42.81 39.24
CA ASN A 357 -16.50 43.53 38.05
C ASN A 357 -17.56 44.56 37.64
N THR A 358 -17.11 45.78 37.35
CA THR A 358 -17.98 46.94 37.02
C THR A 358 -17.83 47.38 35.56
N GLY A 359 -16.77 46.95 34.86
CA GLY A 359 -16.58 47.16 33.44
C GLY A 359 -17.43 46.28 32.53
N ASN A 360 -17.32 46.44 31.24
CA ASN A 360 -18.05 45.66 30.23
C ASN A 360 -17.18 44.64 29.51
N GLY A 361 -16.10 44.18 30.14
CA GLY A 361 -15.19 43.18 29.60
C GLY A 361 -15.94 41.87 29.32
N THR A 362 -15.83 41.33 28.09
CA THR A 362 -16.43 40.08 27.67
C THR A 362 -15.35 39.06 27.26
N LEU A 363 -15.49 37.86 27.78
CA LEU A 363 -14.55 36.77 27.55
C LEU A 363 -14.93 35.96 26.31
N GLY A 364 -13.99 35.80 25.41
CA GLY A 364 -14.09 34.81 24.32
C GLY A 364 -13.78 33.40 24.83
N PRO A 365 -13.95 32.39 23.97
CA PRO A 365 -13.65 31.01 24.35
C PRO A 365 -12.15 30.82 24.62
N ILE A 366 -11.83 29.99 25.61
CA ILE A 366 -10.46 29.53 25.86
C ILE A 366 -10.06 28.50 24.78
N GLN A 367 -8.82 28.64 24.30
CA GLN A 367 -8.17 27.70 23.41
C GLN A 367 -6.85 27.24 24.04
N VAL A 368 -6.57 25.94 23.97
CA VAL A 368 -5.28 25.39 24.34
C VAL A 368 -4.30 25.64 23.21
N SER A 369 -3.18 26.29 23.51
CA SER A 369 -2.10 26.57 22.56
C SER A 369 -0.86 25.70 22.78
N ASN A 370 -0.69 25.15 23.98
CA ASN A 370 0.36 24.20 24.35
C ASN A 370 -0.09 23.31 25.51
N ALA A 371 -0.60 22.13 25.21
CA ALA A 371 -1.04 21.16 26.21
C ALA A 371 0.12 20.61 27.08
N ALA A 372 1.37 20.73 26.63
CA ALA A 372 2.55 20.29 27.37
C ALA A 372 3.09 21.32 28.36
N ASP A 373 2.46 22.50 28.48
CA ASP A 373 2.90 23.50 29.45
C ASP A 373 2.71 22.97 30.90
N PRO A 374 3.76 22.89 31.71
CA PRO A 374 3.67 22.37 33.07
C PRO A 374 2.77 23.19 33.99
N ASN A 375 2.48 24.45 33.63
CA ASN A 375 1.60 25.36 34.38
C ASN A 375 0.19 25.47 33.76
N LEU A 376 -0.16 24.63 32.81
CA LEU A 376 -1.44 24.71 32.07
C LEU A 376 -2.65 24.86 33.01
N GLN A 377 -2.67 24.13 34.12
CA GLN A 377 -3.74 24.13 35.12
C GLN A 377 -3.47 25.05 36.34
N ALA A 378 -2.38 25.81 36.34
CA ALA A 378 -2.09 26.73 37.43
C ALA A 378 -3.07 27.92 37.43
N THR A 379 -3.53 28.31 38.61
CA THR A 379 -4.43 29.45 38.74
C THR A 379 -3.73 30.75 38.34
N VAL A 380 -4.41 31.53 37.50
CA VAL A 380 -3.95 32.82 37.00
C VAL A 380 -5.04 33.85 37.25
N THR A 381 -4.66 34.96 37.92
CA THR A 381 -5.52 36.15 38.09
C THR A 381 -5.05 37.25 37.17
N ILE A 382 -5.97 37.74 36.34
CA ILE A 382 -5.78 38.94 35.51
C ILE A 382 -6.56 40.07 36.15
N GLU A 383 -5.86 41.11 36.60
CA GLU A 383 -6.44 42.28 37.28
C GLU A 383 -6.18 43.53 36.49
N PHE A 384 -7.20 44.35 36.28
CA PHE A 384 -7.09 45.64 35.62
C PHE A 384 -6.71 46.70 36.63
N THR A 385 -5.45 47.13 36.67
CA THR A 385 -4.88 48.07 37.63
C THR A 385 -4.91 49.54 37.17
N ALA A 386 -5.08 49.77 35.84
CA ALA A 386 -5.29 51.07 35.26
C ALA A 386 -6.11 50.95 33.96
N VAL A 387 -6.64 52.05 33.46
CA VAL A 387 -7.34 52.09 32.18
C VAL A 387 -6.42 51.58 31.05
N GLY A 388 -6.82 50.52 30.36
CA GLY A 388 -6.03 49.91 29.29
C GLY A 388 -4.76 49.18 29.76
N GLN A 389 -4.68 48.78 31.04
CA GLN A 389 -3.56 48.01 31.58
C GLN A 389 -4.03 46.96 32.56
N TYR A 390 -3.42 45.78 32.47
CA TYR A 390 -3.69 44.64 33.37
C TYR A 390 -2.39 44.07 33.92
N THR A 391 -2.51 43.32 34.99
CA THR A 391 -1.44 42.50 35.57
C THR A 391 -1.82 41.02 35.48
N VAL A 392 -0.82 40.15 35.51
CA VAL A 392 -0.99 38.67 35.55
C VAL A 392 -0.32 38.20 36.84
N ASN A 393 -1.11 37.71 37.82
CA ASN A 393 -0.62 37.35 39.15
C ASN A 393 0.21 38.44 39.80
N GLY A 394 -0.17 39.72 39.63
CA GLY A 394 0.55 40.89 40.10
C GLY A 394 1.80 41.28 39.33
N GLY A 395 2.17 40.52 38.32
CA GLY A 395 3.28 40.83 37.38
C GLY A 395 2.80 41.69 36.21
N GLY A 396 3.60 42.61 35.75
CA GLY A 396 3.28 43.58 34.70
C GLY A 396 3.58 45.01 35.14
N PRO A 397 2.87 46.06 34.66
CA PRO A 397 1.62 46.03 33.88
C PRO A 397 1.82 45.69 32.39
N PHE A 398 0.81 45.06 31.77
CA PHE A 398 0.70 44.82 30.35
C PHE A 398 -0.34 45.76 29.74
N ALA A 399 -0.08 46.25 28.53
CA ALA A 399 -1.05 47.07 27.81
C ALA A 399 -2.24 46.21 27.31
N TYR A 400 -3.42 46.80 27.34
CA TYR A 400 -4.65 46.18 26.87
C TYR A 400 -5.36 47.06 25.81
N THR A 401 -5.88 46.39 24.81
CA THR A 401 -6.81 46.96 23.83
C THR A 401 -7.97 45.96 23.60
N SER A 402 -9.21 46.48 23.45
CA SER A 402 -10.39 45.63 23.22
C SER A 402 -10.18 44.70 22.03
N GLY A 403 -10.52 43.43 22.19
CA GLY A 403 -10.30 42.39 21.20
C GLY A 403 -8.91 41.76 21.22
N GLN A 404 -8.08 42.09 22.21
CA GLN A 404 -6.75 41.52 22.35
C GLN A 404 -6.80 40.07 22.82
N THR A 405 -5.95 39.21 22.22
CA THR A 405 -5.68 37.87 22.71
C THR A 405 -4.70 37.91 23.88
N ILE A 406 -5.08 37.32 24.99
CA ILE A 406 -4.24 37.10 26.16
C ILE A 406 -3.81 35.66 26.20
N ALA A 407 -2.51 35.38 26.21
CA ALA A 407 -1.92 34.04 26.22
C ALA A 407 -1.01 33.89 27.45
N VAL A 408 -1.26 32.84 28.24
CA VAL A 408 -0.50 32.50 29.47
C VAL A 408 -0.57 30.99 29.68
N ASN A 409 0.52 30.39 30.18
CA ASN A 409 0.53 28.97 30.62
C ASN A 409 -0.06 27.96 29.61
N GLY A 410 0.19 28.16 28.30
CA GLY A 410 -0.26 27.23 27.27
C GLY A 410 -1.75 27.32 26.90
N TRP A 411 -2.47 28.34 27.34
CA TRP A 411 -3.82 28.67 26.89
C TRP A 411 -3.91 30.13 26.43
N GLN A 412 -4.94 30.44 25.66
CA GLN A 412 -5.24 31.79 25.19
C GLN A 412 -6.75 32.01 25.10
N PHE A 413 -7.16 33.27 25.25
CA PHE A 413 -8.53 33.72 25.00
C PHE A 413 -8.52 35.18 24.55
N THR A 414 -9.63 35.61 23.93
CA THR A 414 -9.82 37.00 23.52
C THR A 414 -10.63 37.72 24.59
N LEU A 415 -10.16 38.89 25.04
CA LEU A 415 -10.90 39.79 25.91
C LEU A 415 -11.35 40.99 25.09
N SER A 416 -12.65 41.26 25.08
CA SER A 416 -13.25 42.38 24.37
C SER A 416 -13.96 43.33 25.35
N GLY A 417 -14.23 44.57 24.93
CA GLY A 417 -14.85 45.56 25.79
C GLY A 417 -13.81 46.39 26.56
N ASP A 418 -14.29 47.14 27.55
CA ASP A 418 -13.52 48.06 28.37
C ASP A 418 -13.65 47.64 29.86
N PRO A 419 -12.79 46.76 30.35
CA PRO A 419 -12.75 46.42 31.78
C PRO A 419 -12.42 47.66 32.60
N ALA A 420 -13.05 47.80 33.78
CA ALA A 420 -12.80 48.86 34.74
C ALA A 420 -11.58 48.57 35.62
N ILE A 421 -11.07 49.58 36.28
CA ILE A 421 -10.00 49.40 37.27
C ILE A 421 -10.55 48.59 38.45
N GLY A 422 -9.85 47.53 38.83
CA GLY A 422 -10.24 46.59 39.83
C GLY A 422 -11.06 45.40 39.32
N ASP A 423 -11.34 45.33 38.00
CA ASP A 423 -11.94 44.14 37.41
C ASP A 423 -10.95 42.99 37.39
N GLU A 424 -11.41 41.81 37.78
CA GLU A 424 -10.62 40.59 37.85
C GLU A 424 -11.23 39.47 36.99
N PHE A 425 -10.36 38.72 36.34
CA PHE A 425 -10.67 37.51 35.61
C PHE A 425 -9.77 36.39 36.13
N VAL A 426 -10.37 35.34 36.67
CA VAL A 426 -9.65 34.21 37.26
C VAL A 426 -9.72 33.01 36.35
N ILE A 427 -8.56 32.52 35.93
CA ILE A 427 -8.40 31.27 35.22
C ILE A 427 -8.00 30.21 36.25
N SER A 428 -8.71 29.11 36.32
CA SER A 428 -8.45 28.01 37.26
C SER A 428 -8.60 26.65 36.56
N ALA A 429 -7.99 25.61 37.17
CA ALA A 429 -8.14 24.25 36.70
C ALA A 429 -9.63 23.86 36.61
N MET A 430 -9.99 23.11 35.60
CA MET A 430 -11.33 22.53 35.50
C MET A 430 -11.56 21.55 36.66
N PRO A 431 -12.64 21.68 37.42
CA PRO A 431 -12.91 20.76 38.55
C PRO A 431 -13.26 19.35 38.03
N ALA A 432 -13.06 18.34 38.89
CA ALA A 432 -13.52 16.99 38.61
C ALA A 432 -15.05 16.95 38.42
N ASN A 433 -15.51 16.02 37.56
CA ASN A 433 -16.92 15.87 37.18
C ASN A 433 -17.55 17.13 36.55
N ALA A 434 -16.76 17.96 35.92
CA ALA A 434 -17.27 19.10 35.16
C ALA A 434 -18.15 18.62 33.99
N SER A 435 -19.24 19.36 33.75
CA SER A 435 -20.11 19.13 32.57
C SER A 435 -19.66 19.91 31.35
N ASP A 436 -18.45 20.47 31.37
CA ASP A 436 -17.86 21.15 30.23
C ASP A 436 -17.58 20.13 29.10
N ASN A 437 -17.86 20.52 27.88
CA ASN A 437 -17.68 19.70 26.68
C ASN A 437 -16.72 20.34 25.65
N GLY A 438 -15.97 21.35 26.08
CA GLY A 438 -15.15 22.12 25.16
C GLY A 438 -14.20 21.26 24.34
N ASN A 439 -13.44 20.37 24.99
CA ASN A 439 -12.53 19.46 24.30
C ASN A 439 -13.26 18.34 23.53
N ALA A 440 -14.42 17.86 24.01
CA ALA A 440 -15.23 16.87 23.28
C ALA A 440 -15.80 17.43 21.97
N ARG A 441 -16.07 18.74 21.89
CA ARG A 441 -16.47 19.42 20.64
C ARG A 441 -15.32 19.46 19.65
N GLU A 442 -14.09 19.70 20.09
CA GLU A 442 -12.90 19.65 19.24
C GLU A 442 -12.62 18.21 18.78
N LEU A 443 -12.74 17.20 19.66
CA LEU A 443 -12.70 15.79 19.26
C LEU A 443 -13.75 15.45 18.21
N ALA A 444 -14.97 15.96 18.34
CA ALA A 444 -16.04 15.75 17.39
C ALA A 444 -15.79 16.48 16.05
N ALA A 445 -15.15 17.64 16.09
CA ALA A 445 -14.79 18.41 14.90
C ALA A 445 -13.73 17.71 14.02
N LEU A 446 -12.98 16.73 14.55
CA LEU A 446 -12.02 15.93 13.79
C LEU A 446 -12.65 15.10 12.67
N ASP A 447 -13.95 14.79 12.74
CA ASP A 447 -14.69 14.15 11.63
C ASP A 447 -14.56 14.95 10.32
N GLY A 448 -14.74 16.29 10.40
CA GLY A 448 -14.62 17.20 9.26
C GLY A 448 -13.22 17.79 9.06
N ALA A 449 -12.29 17.57 9.97
CA ALA A 449 -10.98 18.19 9.91
C ALA A 449 -10.12 17.62 8.77
N ASN A 450 -9.46 18.50 8.03
CA ASN A 450 -8.51 18.13 6.99
C ASN A 450 -7.13 17.91 7.61
N VAL A 451 -6.77 16.66 7.86
CA VAL A 451 -5.52 16.27 8.54
C VAL A 451 -4.41 15.84 7.57
N PHE A 452 -4.75 15.49 6.33
CA PHE A 452 -3.82 15.03 5.31
C PHE A 452 -3.64 16.03 4.17
N SER A 453 -2.62 15.76 3.33
CA SER A 453 -2.38 16.48 2.07
C SER A 453 -2.32 18.00 2.27
N SER A 454 -1.50 18.42 3.23
CA SER A 454 -1.33 19.83 3.62
C SER A 454 -2.66 20.51 3.99
N GLY A 455 -3.53 19.80 4.71
CA GLY A 455 -4.81 20.34 5.18
C GLY A 455 -5.91 20.38 4.13
N THR A 456 -5.87 19.51 3.13
CA THR A 456 -6.91 19.46 2.07
C THR A 456 -7.75 18.20 2.08
N GLN A 457 -7.40 17.20 2.88
CA GLN A 457 -8.06 15.89 2.91
C GLN A 457 -8.42 15.46 4.34
N SER A 458 -9.69 15.14 4.55
CA SER A 458 -10.19 14.61 5.83
C SER A 458 -9.95 13.10 5.96
N LEU A 459 -10.14 12.56 7.17
CA LEU A 459 -10.08 11.12 7.45
C LEU A 459 -11.07 10.33 6.57
N MET A 460 -12.32 10.75 6.51
CA MET A 460 -13.34 10.11 5.66
C MET A 460 -13.02 10.32 4.16
N GLY A 461 -12.48 11.48 3.79
CA GLY A 461 -12.00 11.76 2.43
C GLY A 461 -10.89 10.80 1.99
N SER A 462 -9.97 10.46 2.89
CA SER A 462 -8.91 9.46 2.63
C SER A 462 -9.49 8.07 2.34
N VAL A 463 -10.48 7.63 3.12
CA VAL A 463 -11.19 6.35 2.91
C VAL A 463 -11.93 6.34 1.57
N SER A 464 -12.64 7.42 1.24
CA SER A 464 -13.38 7.55 -0.02
C SER A 464 -12.44 7.54 -1.23
N GLN A 465 -11.31 8.21 -1.14
CA GLN A 465 -10.28 8.22 -2.20
C GLN A 465 -9.66 6.83 -2.38
N MET A 466 -9.33 6.13 -1.29
CA MET A 466 -8.83 4.75 -1.33
C MET A 466 -9.81 3.84 -2.07
N THR A 467 -11.07 3.86 -1.69
CA THR A 467 -12.14 3.05 -2.30
C THR A 467 -12.28 3.36 -3.80
N SER A 468 -12.29 4.65 -4.17
CA SER A 468 -12.41 5.09 -5.56
C SER A 468 -11.19 4.70 -6.41
N SER A 469 -9.99 4.84 -5.88
CA SER A 469 -8.74 4.48 -6.54
C SER A 469 -8.68 2.98 -6.81
N ILE A 470 -8.93 2.15 -5.81
CA ILE A 470 -8.94 0.68 -5.95
C ILE A 470 -10.03 0.24 -6.94
N GLY A 471 -11.23 0.84 -6.85
CA GLY A 471 -12.32 0.56 -7.78
C GLY A 471 -11.98 0.92 -9.23
N SER A 472 -11.30 2.04 -9.48
CA SER A 472 -10.87 2.43 -10.82
C SER A 472 -9.80 1.49 -11.37
N THR A 473 -8.79 1.13 -10.57
CA THR A 473 -7.74 0.18 -10.95
C THR A 473 -8.31 -1.21 -11.26
N ALA A 474 -9.26 -1.69 -10.44
CA ALA A 474 -9.91 -2.97 -10.69
C ALA A 474 -10.73 -2.97 -11.99
N ARG A 475 -11.43 -1.88 -12.31
CA ARG A 475 -12.15 -1.72 -13.59
C ARG A 475 -11.20 -1.64 -14.78
N GLN A 476 -10.08 -0.91 -14.67
CA GLN A 476 -9.07 -0.83 -15.72
C GLN A 476 -8.46 -2.20 -16.00
N ALA A 477 -8.14 -2.97 -14.95
CA ALA A 477 -7.64 -4.34 -15.10
C ALA A 477 -8.66 -5.26 -15.77
N SER A 478 -9.96 -5.11 -15.48
CA SER A 478 -11.02 -5.89 -16.14
C SER A 478 -11.14 -5.53 -17.63
N MET A 479 -11.18 -4.24 -17.96
CA MET A 479 -11.24 -3.78 -19.36
C MET A 479 -10.01 -4.21 -20.17
N ALA A 480 -8.82 -4.18 -19.55
CA ALA A 480 -7.60 -4.66 -20.19
C ALA A 480 -7.64 -6.16 -20.47
N LEU A 481 -8.19 -6.96 -19.52
CA LEU A 481 -8.40 -8.40 -19.72
C LEU A 481 -9.37 -8.67 -20.86
N ASP A 482 -10.52 -7.98 -20.92
CA ASP A 482 -11.53 -8.16 -21.96
C ASP A 482 -10.94 -7.80 -23.34
N ALA A 483 -10.20 -6.70 -23.44
CA ALA A 483 -9.52 -6.29 -24.67
C ALA A 483 -8.46 -7.30 -25.13
N GLN A 484 -7.66 -7.82 -24.17
CA GLN A 484 -6.64 -8.81 -24.47
C GLN A 484 -7.24 -10.15 -24.91
N SER A 485 -8.34 -10.56 -24.26
CA SER A 485 -9.07 -11.79 -24.63
C SER A 485 -9.65 -11.70 -26.05
N ALA A 486 -10.22 -10.55 -26.42
CA ALA A 486 -10.74 -10.32 -27.77
C ALA A 486 -9.61 -10.34 -28.83
N LEU A 487 -8.46 -9.77 -28.51
CA LEU A 487 -7.29 -9.80 -29.40
C LEU A 487 -6.76 -11.23 -29.58
N ASP A 488 -6.68 -11.99 -28.48
CA ASP A 488 -6.22 -13.38 -28.52
C ASP A 488 -7.15 -14.25 -29.39
N GLU A 489 -8.47 -14.10 -29.23
CA GLU A 489 -9.48 -14.77 -30.07
C GLU A 489 -9.31 -14.41 -31.56
N GLN A 490 -9.11 -13.12 -31.86
CA GLN A 490 -8.87 -12.67 -33.24
C GLN A 490 -7.60 -13.31 -33.83
N LEU A 491 -6.48 -13.32 -33.08
CA LEU A 491 -5.22 -13.90 -33.52
C LEU A 491 -5.31 -15.42 -33.71
N GLN A 492 -6.10 -16.11 -32.88
CA GLN A 492 -6.38 -17.54 -33.04
C GLN A 492 -7.15 -17.80 -34.34
N LEU A 493 -8.21 -17.03 -34.63
CA LEU A 493 -8.95 -17.12 -35.89
C LEU A 493 -8.08 -16.84 -37.12
N GLU A 494 -7.20 -15.83 -37.06
CA GLU A 494 -6.24 -15.56 -38.15
C GLU A 494 -5.28 -16.74 -38.35
N ARG A 495 -4.75 -17.32 -37.25
CA ARG A 495 -3.89 -18.50 -37.32
C ARG A 495 -4.61 -19.70 -37.93
N GLU A 496 -5.83 -19.98 -37.51
CA GLU A 496 -6.67 -21.05 -38.05
C GLU A 496 -6.96 -20.85 -39.57
N SER A 497 -7.14 -19.59 -39.99
CA SER A 497 -7.37 -19.28 -41.40
C SER A 497 -6.16 -19.55 -42.30
N VAL A 498 -4.93 -19.47 -41.73
CA VAL A 498 -3.66 -19.67 -42.50
C VAL A 498 -3.15 -21.11 -42.39
N SER A 499 -3.27 -21.72 -41.19
CA SER A 499 -2.71 -23.05 -40.88
C SER A 499 -3.75 -24.09 -40.50
N GLY A 500 -5.04 -23.73 -40.47
CA GLY A 500 -6.13 -24.66 -40.16
C GLY A 500 -6.33 -25.67 -41.30
N VAL A 501 -6.48 -26.94 -40.93
CA VAL A 501 -6.87 -27.98 -41.87
C VAL A 501 -8.32 -27.76 -42.24
N ASN A 502 -8.61 -27.39 -43.46
CA ASN A 502 -9.98 -27.34 -43.98
C ASN A 502 -10.49 -28.77 -44.13
N LEU A 503 -11.34 -29.23 -43.17
CA LEU A 503 -11.88 -30.57 -43.15
C LEU A 503 -12.64 -30.95 -44.43
N ASP A 504 -13.25 -29.96 -45.11
CA ASP A 504 -13.92 -30.17 -46.38
C ASP A 504 -12.90 -30.44 -47.52
N GLU A 505 -11.75 -29.77 -47.51
CA GLU A 505 -10.68 -29.98 -48.46
C GLU A 505 -9.95 -31.30 -48.22
N GLU A 506 -9.72 -31.69 -46.98
CA GLU A 506 -9.19 -33.02 -46.61
C GLU A 506 -10.16 -34.13 -46.95
N ALA A 507 -11.48 -33.95 -46.70
CA ALA A 507 -12.49 -34.92 -47.11
C ALA A 507 -12.56 -35.07 -48.65
N ALA A 508 -12.44 -33.97 -49.38
CA ALA A 508 -12.37 -34.01 -50.86
C ALA A 508 -11.09 -34.71 -51.35
N ASN A 509 -9.95 -34.45 -50.73
CA ASN A 509 -8.68 -35.12 -51.03
C ASN A 509 -8.74 -36.61 -50.69
N LEU A 510 -9.34 -36.99 -49.57
CA LEU A 510 -9.51 -38.36 -49.15
C LEU A 510 -10.40 -39.15 -50.13
N LEU A 511 -11.50 -38.54 -50.59
CA LEU A 511 -12.35 -39.10 -51.64
C LEU A 511 -11.59 -39.26 -52.96
N LYS A 512 -10.78 -38.26 -53.34
CA LYS A 512 -9.93 -38.31 -54.56
C LYS A 512 -8.90 -39.44 -54.47
N PHE A 513 -8.21 -39.60 -53.34
CA PHE A 513 -7.26 -40.68 -53.11
C PHE A 513 -7.92 -42.04 -53.07
N GLN A 514 -9.13 -42.19 -52.46
CA GLN A 514 -9.92 -43.43 -52.50
C GLN A 514 -10.30 -43.81 -53.94
N GLN A 515 -10.75 -42.84 -54.75
CA GLN A 515 -11.07 -43.08 -56.16
C GLN A 515 -9.82 -43.48 -56.99
N ALA A 516 -8.68 -42.78 -56.75
CA ALA A 516 -7.41 -43.12 -57.39
C ALA A 516 -6.93 -44.54 -56.99
N TYR A 517 -7.07 -44.94 -55.72
CA TYR A 517 -6.74 -46.26 -55.23
C TYR A 517 -7.64 -47.34 -55.87
N GLN A 518 -8.95 -47.08 -55.95
CA GLN A 518 -9.89 -48.01 -56.64
C GLN A 518 -9.58 -48.15 -58.13
N ALA A 519 -9.25 -47.03 -58.81
CA ALA A 519 -8.86 -47.07 -60.20
C ALA A 519 -7.55 -47.87 -60.42
N ALA A 520 -6.55 -47.65 -59.55
CA ALA A 520 -5.29 -48.39 -59.59
C ALA A 520 -5.48 -49.89 -59.35
N ALA A 521 -6.35 -50.27 -58.40
CA ALA A 521 -6.72 -51.66 -58.11
C ALA A 521 -7.41 -52.34 -59.31
N GLN A 522 -8.31 -51.60 -60.02
CA GLN A 522 -8.93 -52.10 -61.24
C GLN A 522 -7.91 -52.29 -62.38
N ILE A 523 -6.96 -51.33 -62.56
CA ILE A 523 -5.91 -51.47 -63.54
C ILE A 523 -5.03 -52.71 -63.28
N ILE A 524 -4.68 -52.95 -62.02
CA ILE A 524 -3.91 -54.12 -61.59
C ILE A 524 -4.70 -55.41 -61.87
N ALA A 525 -6.02 -55.46 -61.57
CA ALA A 525 -6.88 -56.60 -61.86
C ALA A 525 -6.91 -56.86 -63.36
N ILE A 526 -7.16 -55.87 -64.20
CA ILE A 526 -7.19 -56.01 -65.66
C ILE A 526 -5.80 -56.43 -66.22
N ALA A 527 -4.72 -55.88 -65.69
CA ALA A 527 -3.36 -56.27 -66.06
C ALA A 527 -3.07 -57.73 -65.70
N SER A 528 -3.54 -58.21 -64.53
CA SER A 528 -3.43 -59.59 -64.10
C SER A 528 -4.26 -60.54 -64.97
N GLU A 529 -5.49 -60.17 -65.35
CA GLU A 529 -6.33 -60.89 -66.25
C GLU A 529 -5.74 -61.05 -67.67
N ASN A 530 -5.22 -59.95 -68.21
CA ASN A 530 -4.51 -59.93 -69.48
C ASN A 530 -3.24 -60.80 -69.45
N PHE A 531 -2.48 -60.74 -68.35
CA PHE A 531 -1.31 -61.60 -68.16
C PHE A 531 -1.65 -63.09 -68.11
N GLN A 532 -2.73 -63.43 -67.43
CA GLN A 532 -3.25 -64.82 -67.41
C GLN A 532 -3.75 -65.30 -68.79
N ALA A 533 -4.43 -64.41 -69.54
CA ALA A 533 -4.85 -64.72 -70.91
C ALA A 533 -3.65 -64.94 -71.85
N LEU A 534 -2.61 -64.15 -71.74
CA LEU A 534 -1.35 -64.31 -72.44
C LEU A 534 -0.63 -65.63 -72.11
N LEU A 535 -0.61 -65.97 -70.81
CA LEU A 535 -0.04 -67.22 -70.37
C LEU A 535 -0.85 -68.41 -70.87
N ALA A 536 -2.19 -68.36 -70.95
CA ALA A 536 -3.03 -69.36 -71.52
C ALA A 536 -2.81 -69.54 -73.02
N ALA A 537 -2.65 -68.42 -73.78
CA ALA A 537 -2.34 -68.44 -75.19
C ALA A 537 -0.90 -68.94 -75.54
N ALA A 538 0.05 -68.80 -74.64
CA ALA A 538 1.43 -69.31 -74.81
C ALA A 538 1.55 -70.82 -74.46
N ARG A 539 0.51 -71.39 -73.81
CA ARG A 539 0.44 -72.81 -73.45
C ARG A 539 -0.40 -73.65 -74.41
N SER A 540 -1.10 -73.05 -75.39
CA SER A 540 -1.78 -73.65 -76.48
C SER A 540 -0.88 -73.73 -77.69
#